data_ee07367025db36cce4014b7b3d624f29
#
_entry.id   ee07367025db36cce4014b7b3d624f29
#
_cell.length_a   1.000
_cell.length_b   1.000
_cell.length_c   1.000
_cell.angle_alpha   90.00
_cell.angle_beta   90.00
_cell.angle_gamma   90.00
#
_symmetry.space_group_name_H-M   'P 1'
#
loop_
_entity.id
_entity.type
_entity.pdbx_description
1 polymer ?
#
loop_
_entity_poly.entity_id
_entity_poly.type
_entity_poly.pdbx_seq_one_letter_code
_entity_poly.pdbx_strand_id
1 'polypeptide(L)'
;DAEGRVLNRGAGQGDAAFQLRTLAHSLLQAFERYYIAIAVLVKHGPHTISSAELENLCTLTAQRLSLLHELNAPEFFDKALFKGFIQQLRERRVIWTDDAGKLDFDTALEEVAKDAKVILSREIRHGILKLAPEPKPAAPPPAPLPEPKQDEAA
;
A
#
# COMPACT_ATOMS: atom_id res chain seq x y z
N ASP A 1 9.44 -0.98 31.08
CA ASP A 1 9.51 -1.63 32.38
C ASP A 1 10.71 -2.57 32.41
N ALA A 2 11.11 -3.04 33.57
CA ALA A 2 12.28 -3.91 33.76
C ALA A 2 12.17 -5.27 33.00
N GLU A 3 10.98 -5.65 32.55
CA GLU A 3 10.73 -6.89 31.80
C GLU A 3 10.69 -6.67 30.28
N GLY A 4 10.91 -5.44 29.79
CA GLY A 4 10.97 -5.12 28.38
C GLY A 4 9.65 -5.27 27.60
N ARG A 5 8.53 -5.51 28.28
CA ARG A 5 7.21 -5.73 27.67
C ARG A 5 6.38 -4.47 27.47
N VAL A 6 6.71 -3.39 28.14
CA VAL A 6 5.98 -2.12 28.06
C VAL A 6 6.96 -0.96 27.95
N LEU A 7 6.80 -0.17 26.89
CA LEU A 7 7.51 1.09 26.74
C LEU A 7 6.78 2.18 27.55
N ASN A 8 7.44 2.69 28.59
CA ASN A 8 6.89 3.77 29.39
C ASN A 8 7.46 5.11 28.93
N ARG A 9 6.58 6.08 28.75
CA ARG A 9 6.93 7.42 28.25
C ARG A 9 7.83 8.20 29.21
N GLY A 10 7.87 7.83 30.50
CA GLY A 10 8.60 8.58 31.51
C GLY A 10 8.06 10.00 31.76
N ALA A 11 8.67 10.74 32.64
CA ALA A 11 8.40 12.16 32.82
C ALA A 11 8.90 12.94 31.60
N GLY A 12 8.05 13.72 30.96
CA GLY A 12 8.09 14.23 29.60
C GLY A 12 9.32 15.01 29.08
N GLN A 13 10.44 15.09 29.82
CA GLN A 13 11.65 15.81 29.40
C GLN A 13 12.96 15.07 29.70
N GLY A 14 12.93 13.78 30.02
CA GLY A 14 14.14 12.98 30.30
C GLY A 14 14.67 12.25 29.06
N ASP A 15 15.84 11.64 29.18
CA ASP A 15 16.51 10.83 28.13
C ASP A 15 15.61 9.72 27.57
N ALA A 16 14.78 9.11 28.40
CA ALA A 16 13.84 8.08 27.98
C ALA A 16 12.76 8.63 27.01
N ALA A 17 12.29 9.85 27.24
CA ALA A 17 11.33 10.50 26.34
C ALA A 17 11.98 10.88 25.01
N PHE A 18 13.23 11.31 25.02
CA PHE A 18 14.02 11.58 23.82
C PHE A 18 14.27 10.29 23.00
N GLN A 19 14.72 9.22 23.65
CA GLN A 19 14.94 7.92 23.02
C GLN A 19 13.66 7.35 22.40
N LEU A 20 12.54 7.43 23.12
CA LEU A 20 11.23 6.97 22.60
C LEU A 20 10.79 7.80 21.39
N ARG A 21 11.00 9.11 21.41
CA ARG A 21 10.69 10.00 20.29
C ARG A 21 11.54 9.70 19.06
N THR A 22 12.84 9.47 19.26
CA THR A 22 13.79 9.12 18.20
C THR A 22 13.41 7.79 17.57
N LEU A 23 13.08 6.79 18.38
CA LEU A 23 12.60 5.50 17.90
C LEU A 23 11.29 5.63 17.13
N ALA A 24 10.32 6.38 17.66
CA ALA A 24 9.04 6.61 16.98
C ALA A 24 9.25 7.31 15.63
N HIS A 25 10.16 8.28 15.55
CA HIS A 25 10.45 8.99 14.31
C HIS A 25 11.12 8.07 13.27
N SER A 26 12.05 7.21 13.68
CA SER A 26 12.69 6.25 12.76
C SER A 26 11.71 5.21 12.19
N LEU A 27 10.66 4.86 12.93
CA LEU A 27 9.63 3.95 12.47
C LEU A 27 8.58 4.62 11.55
N LEU A 28 8.37 5.94 11.70
CA LEU A 28 7.34 6.65 10.97
C LEU A 28 7.48 6.50 9.46
N GLN A 29 8.69 6.65 8.93
CA GLN A 29 8.97 6.49 7.50
C GLN A 29 8.66 5.07 6.99
N ALA A 30 8.88 4.04 7.81
CA ALA A 30 8.51 2.68 7.48
C ALA A 30 6.98 2.52 7.40
N PHE A 31 6.24 3.11 8.34
CA PHE A 31 4.77 3.11 8.30
C PHE A 31 4.22 3.87 7.11
N GLU A 32 4.81 4.99 6.74
CA GLU A 32 4.43 5.74 5.53
C GLU A 32 4.58 4.88 4.27
N ARG A 33 5.72 4.19 4.10
CA ARG A 33 5.94 3.27 2.97
C ARG A 33 4.94 2.12 2.95
N TYR A 34 4.72 1.50 4.09
CA TYR A 34 3.76 0.39 4.19
C TYR A 34 2.34 0.85 3.88
N TYR A 35 1.99 2.06 4.36
CA TYR A 35 0.71 2.65 4.05
C TYR A 35 0.55 2.96 2.55
N ILE A 36 1.62 3.36 1.84
CA ILE A 36 1.56 3.52 0.38
C ILE A 36 1.07 2.24 -0.29
N ALA A 37 1.64 1.08 0.06
CA ALA A 37 1.25 -0.19 -0.55
C ALA A 37 -0.21 -0.55 -0.24
N ILE A 38 -0.64 -0.40 1.01
CA ILE A 38 -2.01 -0.66 1.43
C ILE A 38 -2.98 0.30 0.75
N ALA A 39 -2.68 1.60 0.73
CA ALA A 39 -3.54 2.62 0.15
C ALA A 39 -3.70 2.45 -1.38
N VAL A 40 -2.61 2.12 -2.09
CA VAL A 40 -2.64 1.85 -3.52
C VAL A 40 -3.49 0.61 -3.80
N LEU A 41 -3.30 -0.47 -3.04
CA LEU A 41 -4.04 -1.71 -3.24
C LEU A 41 -5.54 -1.51 -2.97
N VAL A 42 -5.91 -0.86 -1.86
CA VAL A 42 -7.30 -0.55 -1.53
C VAL A 42 -7.94 0.40 -2.56
N LYS A 43 -7.18 1.40 -3.06
CA LYS A 43 -7.67 2.33 -4.07
C LYS A 43 -8.00 1.64 -5.40
N HIS A 44 -7.20 0.65 -5.80
CA HIS A 44 -7.43 -0.12 -7.03
C HIS A 44 -8.50 -1.19 -6.87
N GLY A 45 -8.72 -1.67 -5.65
CA GLY A 45 -9.66 -2.74 -5.35
C GLY A 45 -9.13 -4.16 -5.64
N PRO A 46 -9.84 -5.19 -5.15
CA PRO A 46 -9.46 -6.58 -5.39
C PRO A 46 -9.54 -6.97 -6.86
N HIS A 47 -8.78 -7.98 -7.27
CA HIS A 47 -8.74 -8.55 -8.63
C HIS A 47 -8.35 -7.60 -9.78
N THR A 48 -7.77 -6.42 -9.46
CA THR A 48 -7.49 -5.39 -10.48
C THR A 48 -6.04 -5.36 -10.92
N ILE A 49 -5.09 -5.49 -10.00
CA ILE A 49 -3.66 -5.34 -10.25
C ILE A 49 -2.87 -6.58 -9.80
N SER A 50 -1.78 -6.86 -10.52
CA SER A 50 -0.82 -7.90 -10.14
C SER A 50 0.20 -7.38 -9.12
N SER A 51 0.97 -8.29 -8.51
CA SER A 51 2.04 -7.94 -7.59
C SER A 51 3.07 -6.99 -8.22
N ALA A 52 3.46 -7.24 -9.47
CA ALA A 52 4.43 -6.40 -10.19
C ALA A 52 3.86 -5.01 -10.52
N GLU A 53 2.58 -4.91 -10.85
CA GLU A 53 1.88 -3.63 -11.04
C GLU A 53 1.83 -2.86 -9.72
N LEU A 54 1.50 -3.52 -8.60
CA LEU A 54 1.50 -2.88 -7.27
C LEU A 54 2.88 -2.34 -6.90
N GLU A 55 3.96 -3.12 -7.09
CA GLU A 55 5.33 -2.65 -6.85
C GLU A 55 5.66 -1.37 -7.62
N ASN A 56 5.30 -1.33 -8.91
CA ASN A 56 5.55 -0.16 -9.75
C ASN A 56 4.72 1.06 -9.32
N LEU A 57 3.44 0.86 -8.98
CA LEU A 57 2.56 1.91 -8.51
C LEU A 57 3.01 2.48 -7.16
N CYS A 58 3.48 1.63 -6.25
CA CYS A 58 4.05 2.05 -4.96
C CYS A 58 5.31 2.88 -5.18
N THR A 59 6.23 2.42 -6.01
CA THR A 59 7.46 3.16 -6.33
C THR A 59 7.15 4.53 -6.91
N LEU A 60 6.23 4.61 -7.87
CA LEU A 60 5.81 5.87 -8.50
C LEU A 60 5.14 6.82 -7.48
N THR A 61 4.29 6.29 -6.62
CA THR A 61 3.62 7.07 -5.57
C THR A 61 4.65 7.62 -4.58
N ALA A 62 5.60 6.80 -4.15
CA ALA A 62 6.67 7.19 -3.23
C ALA A 62 7.59 8.25 -3.85
N GLN A 63 7.95 8.13 -5.13
CA GLN A 63 8.71 9.13 -5.86
C GLN A 63 7.99 10.49 -5.90
N ARG A 64 6.69 10.49 -6.22
CA ARG A 64 5.88 11.70 -6.24
C ARG A 64 5.77 12.34 -4.85
N LEU A 65 5.60 11.52 -3.82
CA LEU A 65 5.53 11.99 -2.44
C LEU A 65 6.86 12.59 -1.99
N SER A 66 7.98 11.94 -2.34
CA SER A 66 9.32 12.43 -2.05
C SER A 66 9.60 13.79 -2.69
N LEU A 67 9.19 13.98 -3.94
CA LEU A 67 9.31 15.26 -4.64
C LEU A 67 8.44 16.35 -4.00
N LEU A 68 7.24 16.01 -3.55
CA LEU A 68 6.32 16.97 -2.94
C LEU A 68 6.80 17.46 -1.58
N HIS A 69 7.44 16.57 -0.79
CA HIS A 69 7.91 16.87 0.55
C HIS A 69 9.43 17.13 0.63
N GLU A 70 10.10 17.26 -0.52
CA GLU A 70 11.55 17.47 -0.61
C GLU A 70 12.38 16.44 0.20
N LEU A 71 11.87 15.20 0.24
CA LEU A 71 12.53 14.13 0.99
C LEU A 71 13.76 13.63 0.22
N ASN A 72 14.95 13.91 0.76
CA ASN A 72 16.23 13.42 0.21
C ASN A 72 16.58 12.02 0.75
N ALA A 73 15.61 11.11 0.77
CA ALA A 73 15.79 9.75 1.25
C ALA A 73 15.53 8.77 0.08
N PRO A 74 16.56 8.39 -0.70
CA PRO A 74 16.41 7.51 -1.87
C PRO A 74 15.83 6.14 -1.50
N GLU A 75 16.07 5.66 -0.30
CA GLU A 75 15.48 4.42 0.24
C GLU A 75 13.97 4.51 0.42
N PHE A 76 13.39 5.72 0.42
CA PHE A 76 11.94 5.89 0.56
C PHE A 76 11.16 5.31 -0.61
N PHE A 77 11.73 5.34 -1.82
CA PHE A 77 11.12 4.80 -3.04
C PHE A 77 11.83 3.55 -3.58
N ASP A 78 12.64 2.88 -2.75
CA ASP A 78 13.31 1.64 -3.13
C ASP A 78 12.30 0.52 -3.42
N LYS A 79 12.29 0.07 -4.66
CA LYS A 79 11.41 -1.00 -5.14
C LYS A 79 11.60 -2.31 -4.38
N ALA A 80 12.81 -2.61 -3.92
CA ALA A 80 13.09 -3.84 -3.17
C ALA A 80 12.35 -3.87 -1.83
N LEU A 81 12.20 -2.72 -1.17
CA LEU A 81 11.44 -2.60 0.08
C LEU A 81 9.94 -2.84 -0.14
N PHE A 82 9.36 -2.31 -1.21
CA PHE A 82 7.97 -2.60 -1.56
C PHE A 82 7.76 -4.07 -1.90
N LYS A 83 8.65 -4.65 -2.71
CA LYS A 83 8.61 -6.07 -3.05
C LYS A 83 8.66 -6.95 -1.79
N GLY A 84 9.59 -6.68 -0.87
CA GLY A 84 9.70 -7.40 0.40
C GLY A 84 8.45 -7.27 1.25
N PHE A 85 7.86 -6.09 1.34
CA PHE A 85 6.62 -5.87 2.09
C PHE A 85 5.43 -6.60 1.47
N ILE A 86 5.24 -6.54 0.16
CA ILE A 86 4.17 -7.25 -0.55
C ILE A 86 4.31 -8.77 -0.35
N GLN A 87 5.55 -9.28 -0.39
CA GLN A 87 5.81 -10.70 -0.10
C GLN A 87 5.42 -11.05 1.33
N GLN A 88 5.75 -10.23 2.33
CA GLN A 88 5.35 -10.43 3.72
C GLN A 88 3.82 -10.46 3.91
N LEU A 89 3.09 -9.58 3.20
CA LEU A 89 1.63 -9.59 3.23
C LEU A 89 1.07 -10.91 2.67
N ARG A 90 1.68 -11.45 1.59
CA ARG A 90 1.29 -12.74 1.02
C ARG A 90 1.60 -13.92 1.95
N GLU A 91 2.80 -13.96 2.53
CA GLU A 91 3.21 -15.00 3.48
C GLU A 91 2.29 -15.05 4.71
N ARG A 92 1.84 -13.89 5.17
CA ARG A 92 0.87 -13.75 6.27
C ARG A 92 -0.58 -13.94 5.85
N ARG A 93 -0.85 -14.21 4.58
CA ARG A 93 -2.20 -14.38 4.01
C ARG A 93 -3.11 -13.16 4.21
N VAL A 94 -2.54 -11.97 4.28
CA VAL A 94 -3.28 -10.69 4.30
C VAL A 94 -3.77 -10.36 2.89
N ILE A 95 -2.96 -10.74 1.89
CA ILE A 95 -3.30 -10.67 0.47
C ILE A 95 -2.96 -12.00 -0.20
N TRP A 96 -3.63 -12.34 -1.28
CA TRP A 96 -3.34 -13.52 -2.09
C TRP A 96 -3.45 -13.22 -3.58
N THR A 97 -3.10 -14.19 -4.40
CA THR A 97 -3.16 -14.06 -5.86
C THR A 97 -4.27 -14.97 -6.37
N ASP A 98 -5.16 -14.44 -7.20
CA ASP A 98 -6.21 -15.20 -7.86
C ASP A 98 -5.69 -15.99 -9.07
N ASP A 99 -6.57 -16.74 -9.73
CA ASP A 99 -6.25 -17.56 -10.90
C ASP A 99 -5.79 -16.73 -12.12
N ALA A 100 -6.17 -15.46 -12.18
CA ALA A 100 -5.76 -14.51 -13.21
C ALA A 100 -4.42 -13.82 -12.90
N GLY A 101 -3.77 -14.17 -11.78
CA GLY A 101 -2.52 -13.54 -11.33
C GLY A 101 -2.70 -12.15 -10.73
N LYS A 102 -3.94 -11.76 -10.39
CA LYS A 102 -4.27 -10.49 -9.74
C LYS A 102 -4.30 -10.65 -8.23
N LEU A 103 -4.01 -9.56 -7.53
CA LEU A 103 -4.05 -9.53 -6.07
C LEU A 103 -5.48 -9.40 -5.57
N ASP A 104 -5.77 -10.16 -4.54
CA ASP A 104 -7.03 -10.14 -3.82
C ASP A 104 -6.78 -10.01 -2.32
N PHE A 105 -7.77 -9.47 -1.59
CA PHE A 105 -7.70 -9.20 -0.15
C PHE A 105 -9.11 -9.11 0.44
N ASP A 106 -9.21 -9.25 1.75
CA ASP A 106 -10.48 -9.11 2.48
C ASP A 106 -10.65 -7.72 3.11
N THR A 107 -11.78 -7.52 3.76
CA THR A 107 -12.13 -6.27 4.45
C THR A 107 -11.17 -5.89 5.58
N ALA A 108 -10.39 -6.83 6.13
CA ALA A 108 -9.41 -6.55 7.17
C ALA A 108 -8.33 -5.59 6.69
N LEU A 109 -7.92 -5.67 5.40
CA LEU A 109 -6.97 -4.73 4.83
C LEU A 109 -7.54 -3.31 4.75
N GLU A 110 -8.83 -3.16 4.46
CA GLU A 110 -9.50 -1.86 4.44
C GLU A 110 -9.59 -1.25 5.86
N GLU A 111 -9.81 -2.09 6.87
CA GLU A 111 -9.80 -1.65 8.27
C GLU A 111 -8.42 -1.15 8.69
N VAL A 112 -7.35 -1.87 8.33
CA VAL A 112 -5.97 -1.43 8.56
C VAL A 112 -5.70 -0.09 7.85
N ALA A 113 -6.20 0.10 6.63
CA ALA A 113 -6.09 1.37 5.91
C ALA A 113 -6.81 2.51 6.65
N LYS A 114 -7.98 2.24 7.23
CA LYS A 114 -8.74 3.23 8.05
C LYS A 114 -8.01 3.55 9.36
N ASP A 115 -7.42 2.54 10.01
CA ASP A 115 -6.74 2.69 11.29
C ASP A 115 -5.37 3.37 11.19
N ALA A 116 -4.81 3.49 9.99
CA ALA A 116 -3.60 4.26 9.75
C ALA A 116 -3.68 5.72 10.25
N LYS A 117 -4.90 6.26 10.46
CA LYS A 117 -5.14 7.57 11.09
C LYS A 117 -4.57 7.70 12.51
N VAL A 118 -4.35 6.59 13.20
CA VAL A 118 -3.78 6.57 14.55
C VAL A 118 -2.29 6.90 14.53
N ILE A 119 -1.60 6.53 13.44
CA ILE A 119 -0.14 6.65 13.31
C ILE A 119 0.24 7.78 12.36
N LEU A 120 -0.47 7.91 11.22
CA LEU A 120 -0.15 8.84 10.16
C LEU A 120 -1.05 10.07 10.19
N SER A 121 -0.45 11.24 9.98
CA SER A 121 -1.20 12.49 9.88
C SER A 121 -2.20 12.47 8.72
N ARG A 122 -3.22 13.31 8.80
CA ARG A 122 -4.20 13.46 7.72
C ARG A 122 -3.54 13.91 6.41
N GLU A 123 -2.56 14.80 6.50
CA GLU A 123 -1.85 15.36 5.34
C GLU A 123 -1.11 14.28 4.57
N ILE A 124 -0.33 13.44 5.26
CA ILE A 124 0.41 12.33 4.66
C ILE A 124 -0.55 11.34 4.01
N ARG A 125 -1.59 10.91 4.71
CA ARG A 125 -2.57 9.96 4.17
C ARG A 125 -3.29 10.50 2.94
N HIS A 126 -3.71 11.77 2.98
CA HIS A 126 -4.37 12.42 1.86
C HIS A 126 -3.43 12.64 0.69
N GLY A 127 -2.18 13.03 0.95
CA GLY A 127 -1.12 13.16 -0.05
C GLY A 127 -0.87 11.85 -0.79
N ILE A 128 -0.74 10.74 -0.06
CA ILE A 128 -0.55 9.41 -0.64
C ILE A 128 -1.73 9.03 -1.56
N LEU A 129 -2.97 9.17 -1.07
CA LEU A 129 -4.17 8.84 -1.86
C LEU A 129 -4.31 9.72 -3.12
N LYS A 130 -3.93 10.99 -3.03
CA LYS A 130 -3.98 11.93 -4.16
C LYS A 130 -2.89 11.65 -5.20
N LEU A 131 -1.71 11.25 -4.76
CA LEU A 131 -0.55 10.99 -5.63
C LEU A 131 -0.56 9.57 -6.22
N ALA A 132 -1.27 8.63 -5.57
CA ALA A 132 -1.46 7.28 -6.09
C ALA A 132 -2.18 7.34 -7.45
N PRO A 133 -1.65 6.66 -8.49
CA PRO A 133 -2.29 6.62 -9.79
C PRO A 133 -3.73 6.13 -9.72
N GLU A 134 -4.56 6.65 -10.62
CA GLU A 134 -5.95 6.18 -10.72
C GLU A 134 -6.00 4.76 -11.31
N PRO A 135 -6.99 3.95 -10.88
CA PRO A 135 -7.26 2.66 -11.49
C PRO A 135 -7.45 2.82 -13.00
N LYS A 136 -6.81 1.95 -13.78
CA LYS A 136 -7.05 1.91 -15.22
C LYS A 136 -8.50 1.48 -15.44
N PRO A 137 -9.28 2.19 -16.28
CA PRO A 137 -10.64 1.75 -16.62
C PRO A 137 -10.61 0.28 -17.07
N ALA A 138 -11.52 -0.53 -16.56
CA ALA A 138 -11.68 -1.89 -17.02
C ALA A 138 -11.86 -1.88 -18.55
N ALA A 139 -11.10 -2.73 -19.25
CA ALA A 139 -11.30 -2.89 -20.68
C ALA A 139 -12.78 -3.25 -20.91
N PRO A 140 -13.46 -2.66 -21.90
CA PRO A 140 -14.82 -3.06 -22.22
C PRO A 140 -14.87 -4.58 -22.48
N PRO A 141 -15.91 -5.27 -22.06
CA PRO A 141 -16.05 -6.70 -22.33
C PRO A 141 -15.86 -6.95 -23.82
N PRO A 142 -15.19 -8.04 -24.22
CA PRO A 142 -15.03 -8.37 -25.64
C PRO A 142 -16.39 -8.38 -26.29
N ALA A 143 -16.49 -7.73 -27.46
CA ALA A 143 -17.72 -7.71 -28.24
C ALA A 143 -18.20 -9.15 -28.45
N PRO A 144 -19.52 -9.44 -28.32
CA PRO A 144 -20.06 -10.77 -28.57
C PRO A 144 -19.62 -11.22 -29.94
N LEU A 145 -19.09 -12.44 -30.01
CA LEU A 145 -18.73 -13.07 -31.29
C LEU A 145 -19.94 -13.01 -32.23
N PRO A 146 -19.77 -12.66 -33.52
CA PRO A 146 -20.86 -12.68 -34.46
C PRO A 146 -21.44 -14.11 -34.50
N GLU A 147 -22.76 -14.22 -34.32
CA GLU A 147 -23.47 -15.49 -34.41
C GLU A 147 -23.18 -16.12 -35.77
N PRO A 148 -22.93 -17.44 -35.83
CA PRO A 148 -22.74 -18.12 -37.10
C PRO A 148 -24.03 -17.95 -37.92
N LYS A 149 -23.87 -17.33 -39.10
CA LYS A 149 -24.98 -17.26 -40.07
C LYS A 149 -25.43 -18.68 -40.33
N GLN A 150 -26.66 -18.99 -39.95
CA GLN A 150 -27.31 -20.19 -40.39
C GLN A 150 -27.50 -20.06 -41.90
N ASP A 151 -26.68 -20.79 -42.66
CA ASP A 151 -26.93 -20.96 -44.10
C ASP A 151 -28.27 -21.66 -44.24
N GLU A 152 -29.22 -20.90 -44.73
CA GLU A 152 -30.55 -21.36 -45.17
C GLU A 152 -30.29 -22.26 -46.39
N ALA A 153 -30.25 -23.57 -46.17
CA ALA A 153 -30.23 -24.55 -47.26
C ALA A 153 -31.62 -24.64 -47.83
N ALA A 154 -31.77 -24.13 -49.05
CA ALA A 154 -32.90 -24.37 -49.94
C ALA A 154 -32.83 -25.76 -50.57
#